data_5dd708de07b172d5e3377927e8b5cfd8
#
_entry.id   5dd708de07b172d5e3377927e8b5cfd8
#
_cell.length_a   1.000
_cell.length_b   1.000
_cell.length_c   1.000
_cell.angle_alpha   90.00
_cell.angle_beta   90.00
_cell.angle_gamma   90.00
#
_symmetry.space_group_name_H-M   'P 1'
#
loop_
_entity.id
_entity.type
_entity.pdbx_description
1 polymer ?
#
loop_
_entity_poly.entity_id
_entity_poly.type
_entity_poly.pdbx_seq_one_letter_code
_entity_poly.pdbx_strand_id
1 'polypeptide(L)'
;MLALLATAATPRHAHATDYANAGECCADLEQRVADLEATVATKGNRTLKVTLTGLINNAVMYWNDGGEDNAYVVTNDNQRSRFAFVGTAALSPNWEAGYAIDVGIRTANSKLVTQTAAGGFDERPPTGFDLRSSVWFLRNKKYGSGFLGTAFAATDRIASSNVTQTGWFDAYSAPENAGLGMFLRSSRNGEMTDSLLSWRRIIGAGGDQPGESQRGFSLMKYVSPTWNGLTFAADWVVTDFWDVALRYRKEVAGFDIGAGIGFLQLQPGSRTRSVCPAAFFTRGEDATSCRQLRGSISAKHLDTGLFFNFGANLTNDGIVQTTVRFEDTGVDQQSYFLSGQIGIERQFNALGKSTFYASYYSYSGGAPTVLTVGPGDPLNPTGAGNWTVWQSDVDIWGGGIAQGIDSAAMIVYLAYHHVSGDLTLRQLQNRVASGPIADAPIDDLDLLLGGAVIRF
;
A
#
# COMPACT_ATOMS: atom_id res chain seq x y z
N MET A 1 29.94 27.17 46.73
CA MET A 1 30.51 27.40 45.41
C MET A 1 30.91 26.06 44.88
N LEU A 2 29.96 25.32 44.21
CA LEU A 2 30.18 24.02 43.60
C LEU A 2 29.98 24.20 42.09
N ALA A 3 31.04 23.97 41.34
CA ALA A 3 31.02 24.00 39.89
C ALA A 3 30.54 22.63 39.36
N LEU A 4 29.42 22.56 38.67
CA LEU A 4 29.00 21.42 37.88
C LEU A 4 29.69 21.48 36.52
N LEU A 5 30.54 20.51 36.25
CA LEU A 5 31.05 20.21 34.89
C LEU A 5 29.99 19.47 34.10
N ALA A 6 29.40 20.15 33.14
CA ALA A 6 28.53 19.53 32.14
C ALA A 6 29.42 18.96 31.00
N THR A 7 29.54 17.65 30.94
CA THR A 7 30.13 16.94 29.76
C THR A 7 29.12 16.95 28.64
N ALA A 8 29.40 17.67 27.58
CA ALA A 8 28.64 17.65 26.35
C ALA A 8 28.81 16.30 25.66
N ALA A 9 27.76 15.48 25.65
CA ALA A 9 27.68 14.29 24.81
C ALA A 9 27.39 14.72 23.36
N THR A 10 28.31 14.42 22.46
CA THR A 10 28.12 14.60 21.01
C THR A 10 27.01 13.68 20.53
N PRO A 11 26.01 14.17 19.79
CA PRO A 11 25.00 13.29 19.23
C PRO A 11 25.59 12.42 18.11
N ARG A 12 25.56 11.10 18.28
CA ARG A 12 25.83 10.16 17.21
C ARG A 12 24.59 10.11 16.31
N HIS A 13 24.78 10.36 15.04
CA HIS A 13 23.72 10.29 14.03
C HIS A 13 23.15 8.87 13.93
N ALA A 14 21.90 8.68 14.31
CA ALA A 14 21.16 7.47 14.00
C ALA A 14 20.64 7.58 12.55
N HIS A 15 21.21 6.78 11.65
CA HIS A 15 20.65 6.63 10.31
C HIS A 15 19.39 5.77 10.38
N ALA A 16 18.22 6.39 10.13
CA ALA A 16 16.98 5.68 9.97
C ALA A 16 16.90 5.13 8.53
N THR A 17 17.05 3.84 8.38
CA THR A 17 16.96 3.15 7.08
C THR A 17 15.56 2.62 6.84
N ASP A 18 15.15 2.70 5.59
CA ASP A 18 13.81 2.44 5.09
C ASP A 18 13.32 0.99 5.27
N TYR A 19 12.12 0.84 5.81
CA TYR A 19 11.35 -0.42 5.86
C TYR A 19 10.76 -0.82 4.48
N ALA A 20 11.24 -0.22 3.40
CA ALA A 20 10.68 -0.43 2.06
C ALA A 20 11.04 -1.76 1.39
N ASN A 21 11.95 -2.56 1.98
CA ASN A 21 12.39 -3.81 1.35
C ASN A 21 12.33 -4.99 2.33
N ALA A 22 11.45 -5.94 2.06
CA ALA A 22 11.36 -7.20 2.82
C ALA A 22 12.66 -8.04 2.79
N GLY A 23 13.60 -7.73 1.90
CA GLY A 23 14.95 -8.31 1.87
C GLY A 23 15.94 -7.56 2.75
N GLU A 24 15.80 -6.25 2.91
CA GLU A 24 16.69 -5.41 3.74
C GLU A 24 16.22 -5.29 5.19
N CYS A 25 14.96 -5.58 5.49
CA CYS A 25 14.41 -5.56 6.85
C CYS A 25 15.24 -6.34 7.87
N CYS A 26 16.07 -7.26 7.41
CA CYS A 26 16.92 -8.08 8.26
C CYS A 26 18.38 -7.61 8.29
N ALA A 27 18.90 -6.98 7.26
CA ALA A 27 20.29 -6.47 7.26
C ALA A 27 20.40 -5.15 8.04
N ASP A 28 19.39 -4.29 7.94
CA ASP A 28 19.29 -3.05 8.71
C ASP A 28 19.03 -3.31 10.21
N LEU A 29 18.27 -4.34 10.52
CA LEU A 29 18.06 -4.80 11.89
C LEU A 29 19.36 -5.24 12.59
N GLU A 30 20.31 -5.85 11.88
CA GLU A 30 21.60 -6.25 12.46
C GLU A 30 22.44 -5.02 12.90
N GLN A 31 22.39 -3.94 12.15
CA GLN A 31 23.16 -2.73 12.47
C GLN A 31 22.54 -1.91 13.60
N ARG A 32 21.20 -1.84 13.68
CA ARG A 32 20.47 -1.13 14.74
C ARG A 32 20.41 -1.90 16.05
N VAL A 33 20.53 -3.22 16.00
CA VAL A 33 20.56 -4.07 17.20
C VAL A 33 21.86 -3.90 17.97
N ALA A 34 22.97 -3.55 17.34
CA ALA A 34 24.20 -3.21 18.02
C ALA A 34 24.09 -1.92 18.85
N ASP A 35 23.17 -1.00 18.46
CA ASP A 35 22.96 0.28 19.15
C ASP A 35 21.86 0.25 20.23
N LEU A 36 21.05 -0.83 20.32
CA LEU A 36 19.91 -0.94 21.25
C LEU A 36 20.08 -1.97 22.37
N GLU A 37 21.31 -2.21 22.84
CA GLU A 37 21.58 -3.11 23.98
C GLU A 37 20.86 -2.76 25.30
N ALA A 38 20.06 -1.69 25.34
CA ALA A 38 19.39 -1.22 26.54
C ALA A 38 18.00 -1.84 26.81
N THR A 39 17.40 -2.59 25.87
CA THR A 39 16.05 -3.14 26.08
C THR A 39 15.99 -4.65 25.77
N VAL A 40 16.84 -5.43 26.39
CA VAL A 40 16.76 -6.89 26.32
C VAL A 40 15.80 -7.39 27.39
N ALA A 41 14.68 -7.97 26.98
CA ALA A 41 13.83 -8.75 27.88
C ALA A 41 14.62 -9.98 28.37
N THR A 42 15.19 -9.92 29.57
CA THR A 42 16.17 -10.90 30.11
C THR A 42 15.57 -12.15 30.74
N LYS A 43 14.28 -12.48 30.48
CA LYS A 43 13.67 -13.74 30.93
C LYS A 43 13.08 -14.53 29.76
N GLY A 44 13.90 -15.35 29.13
CA GLY A 44 13.52 -16.24 28.03
C GLY A 44 14.69 -17.12 27.63
N ASN A 45 14.58 -17.80 26.51
CA ASN A 45 15.65 -18.62 25.95
C ASN A 45 16.88 -17.74 25.64
N ARG A 46 17.98 -17.90 26.37
CA ARG A 46 19.21 -17.09 26.25
C ARG A 46 19.89 -17.14 24.87
N THR A 47 19.48 -18.05 24.00
CA THR A 47 20.01 -18.19 22.64
C THR A 47 19.25 -17.35 21.63
N LEU A 48 18.13 -16.73 22.01
CA LEU A 48 17.25 -15.99 21.12
C LEU A 48 17.33 -14.50 21.43
N LYS A 49 17.79 -13.70 20.45
CA LYS A 49 17.77 -12.25 20.51
C LYS A 49 16.43 -11.75 19.99
N VAL A 50 15.71 -10.98 20.79
CA VAL A 50 14.40 -10.41 20.42
C VAL A 50 14.54 -8.91 20.27
N THR A 51 14.07 -8.37 19.14
CA THR A 51 14.01 -6.95 18.85
C THR A 51 12.55 -6.52 18.72
N LEU A 52 12.20 -5.40 19.36
CA LEU A 52 10.92 -4.72 19.20
C LEU A 52 11.14 -3.50 18.32
N THR A 53 10.31 -3.36 17.28
CA THR A 53 10.29 -2.20 16.39
C THR A 53 8.86 -1.77 16.13
N GLY A 54 8.66 -0.54 15.69
CA GLY A 54 7.32 -0.09 15.36
C GLY A 54 7.26 1.34 14.85
N LEU A 55 6.04 1.77 14.57
CA LEU A 55 5.75 3.15 14.24
C LEU A 55 4.32 3.54 14.64
N ILE A 56 4.14 4.83 14.88
CA ILE A 56 2.83 5.47 15.03
C ILE A 56 2.70 6.51 13.91
N ASN A 57 1.60 6.43 13.16
CA ASN A 57 1.30 7.32 12.04
C ASN A 57 -0.15 7.77 12.12
N ASN A 58 -0.39 8.92 12.72
CA ASN A 58 -1.72 9.50 12.87
C ASN A 58 -1.77 10.89 12.22
N ALA A 59 -2.95 11.22 11.70
CA ALA A 59 -3.18 12.45 10.96
C ALA A 59 -4.59 13.01 11.22
N VAL A 60 -4.74 14.29 10.92
CA VAL A 60 -6.03 14.92 10.65
C VAL A 60 -6.23 14.88 9.14
N MET A 61 -7.35 14.32 8.70
CA MET A 61 -7.76 14.26 7.31
C MET A 61 -8.99 15.14 7.13
N TYR A 62 -8.83 16.23 6.40
CA TYR A 62 -9.92 17.04 5.88
C TYR A 62 -10.33 16.52 4.50
N TRP A 63 -11.62 16.49 4.23
CA TRP A 63 -12.19 16.11 2.94
C TRP A 63 -13.31 17.05 2.53
N ASN A 64 -13.50 17.22 1.21
CA ASN A 64 -14.62 17.92 0.59
C ASN A 64 -15.02 17.14 -0.67
N ASP A 65 -16.30 16.73 -0.78
CA ASP A 65 -16.81 15.91 -1.88
C ASP A 65 -17.73 16.68 -2.82
N GLY A 66 -17.65 18.02 -2.78
CA GLY A 66 -18.50 18.91 -3.59
C GLY A 66 -19.85 19.23 -2.96
N GLY A 67 -20.34 18.42 -2.05
CA GLY A 67 -21.63 18.63 -1.34
C GLY A 67 -21.47 18.82 0.16
N GLU A 68 -20.49 18.18 0.75
CA GLU A 68 -20.20 18.21 2.18
C GLU A 68 -18.70 18.28 2.42
N ASP A 69 -18.29 18.77 3.60
CA ASP A 69 -16.92 18.77 4.06
C ASP A 69 -16.83 18.45 5.56
N ASN A 70 -15.73 17.82 5.97
CA ASN A 70 -15.47 17.53 7.38
C ASN A 70 -13.99 17.21 7.61
N ALA A 71 -13.62 17.02 8.88
CA ALA A 71 -12.28 16.62 9.29
C ALA A 71 -12.33 15.46 10.29
N TYR A 72 -11.49 14.43 10.06
CA TYR A 72 -11.38 13.25 10.91
C TYR A 72 -9.98 13.08 11.46
N VAL A 73 -9.85 12.52 12.65
CA VAL A 73 -8.57 12.03 13.16
C VAL A 73 -8.44 10.56 12.75
N VAL A 74 -7.40 10.23 11.98
CA VAL A 74 -7.22 8.91 11.38
C VAL A 74 -5.81 8.37 11.59
N THR A 75 -5.66 7.05 11.51
CA THR A 75 -4.37 6.43 11.19
C THR A 75 -4.15 6.52 9.68
N ASN A 76 -2.99 7.04 9.27
CA ASN A 76 -2.62 7.06 7.85
C ASN A 76 -2.22 5.67 7.38
N ASP A 77 -3.00 5.10 6.48
CA ASP A 77 -2.85 3.70 6.03
C ASP A 77 -1.68 3.50 5.05
N ASN A 78 -1.03 4.55 4.56
CA ASN A 78 0.20 4.42 3.78
C ASN A 78 1.28 3.63 4.53
N GLN A 79 1.41 3.93 5.84
CA GLN A 79 2.20 3.15 6.79
C GLN A 79 1.43 3.08 8.10
N ARG A 80 0.50 2.14 8.20
CA ARG A 80 -0.36 1.99 9.37
C ARG A 80 0.45 1.78 10.65
N SER A 81 -0.01 2.40 11.74
CA SER A 81 0.55 2.21 13.08
C SER A 81 0.65 0.74 13.42
N ARG A 82 1.83 0.30 13.90
CA ARG A 82 2.12 -1.12 14.17
C ARG A 82 3.33 -1.29 15.08
N PHE A 83 3.47 -2.49 15.59
CA PHE A 83 4.71 -2.95 16.24
C PHE A 83 5.03 -4.38 15.82
N ALA A 84 6.31 -4.72 15.82
CA ALA A 84 6.79 -6.04 15.43
C ALA A 84 7.81 -6.59 16.41
N PHE A 85 7.75 -7.89 16.65
CA PHE A 85 8.74 -8.66 17.37
C PHE A 85 9.51 -9.54 16.38
N VAL A 86 10.83 -9.40 16.38
CA VAL A 86 11.71 -10.23 15.57
C VAL A 86 12.67 -10.97 16.50
N GLY A 87 12.61 -12.29 16.49
CA GLY A 87 13.52 -13.15 17.24
C GLY A 87 14.49 -13.84 16.32
N THR A 88 15.80 -13.81 16.64
CA THR A 88 16.84 -14.45 15.84
C THR A 88 17.79 -15.28 16.72
N ALA A 89 18.27 -16.39 16.19
CA ALA A 89 19.27 -17.27 16.79
C ALA A 89 20.27 -17.76 15.74
N ALA A 90 21.56 -17.56 15.98
CA ALA A 90 22.61 -18.13 15.15
C ALA A 90 22.68 -19.65 15.33
N LEU A 91 22.53 -20.39 14.24
CA LEU A 91 22.70 -21.84 14.21
C LEU A 91 24.14 -22.25 13.89
N SER A 92 24.81 -21.45 13.05
CA SER A 92 26.22 -21.60 12.68
C SER A 92 26.73 -20.26 12.10
N PRO A 93 28.03 -20.11 11.75
CA PRO A 93 28.56 -18.87 11.21
C PRO A 93 27.85 -18.35 9.95
N ASN A 94 27.16 -19.23 9.20
CA ASN A 94 26.46 -18.90 7.97
C ASN A 94 24.95 -19.10 8.02
N TRP A 95 24.42 -19.70 9.10
CA TRP A 95 23.00 -19.98 9.25
C TRP A 95 22.39 -19.31 10.46
N GLU A 96 21.25 -18.71 10.27
CA GLU A 96 20.40 -18.10 11.27
C GLU A 96 18.97 -18.62 11.14
N ALA A 97 18.33 -18.90 12.25
CA ALA A 97 16.89 -19.14 12.31
C ALA A 97 16.20 -18.04 13.11
N GLY A 98 14.96 -17.76 12.79
CA GLY A 98 14.21 -16.75 13.53
C GLY A 98 12.72 -16.80 13.26
N TYR A 99 12.04 -15.84 13.87
CA TYR A 99 10.62 -15.58 13.65
C TYR A 99 10.36 -14.08 13.58
N ALA A 100 9.27 -13.70 12.93
CA ALA A 100 8.75 -12.34 12.95
C ALA A 100 7.25 -12.34 13.17
N ILE A 101 6.77 -11.47 14.05
CA ILE A 101 5.35 -11.24 14.31
C ILE A 101 5.13 -9.73 14.18
N ASP A 102 4.28 -9.30 13.23
CA ASP A 102 3.91 -7.89 13.01
C ASP A 102 2.42 -7.72 13.34
N VAL A 103 2.12 -6.77 14.22
CA VAL A 103 0.77 -6.48 14.71
C VAL A 103 0.40 -5.06 14.37
N GLY A 104 -0.63 -4.90 13.53
CA GLY A 104 -1.21 -3.62 13.20
C GLY A 104 -2.15 -3.11 14.29
N ILE A 105 -2.15 -1.80 14.50
CA ILE A 105 -3.08 -1.13 15.39
C ILE A 105 -4.24 -0.60 14.55
N ARG A 106 -5.45 -1.06 14.86
CA ARG A 106 -6.67 -0.61 14.21
C ARG A 106 -7.29 0.54 14.98
N THR A 107 -7.40 1.67 14.32
CA THR A 107 -8.18 2.85 14.73
C THR A 107 -8.93 3.34 13.50
N ALA A 108 -9.56 4.51 13.53
CA ALA A 108 -10.11 5.14 12.32
C ALA A 108 -9.02 5.17 11.22
N ASN A 109 -9.30 4.57 10.09
CA ASN A 109 -8.31 4.31 9.04
C ASN A 109 -8.56 5.23 7.84
N SER A 110 -7.55 5.98 7.39
CA SER A 110 -7.69 6.92 6.27
C SER A 110 -8.24 6.28 4.99
N LYS A 111 -7.94 5.01 4.74
CA LYS A 111 -8.43 4.27 3.57
C LYS A 111 -9.91 3.90 3.63
N LEU A 112 -10.49 3.79 4.84
CA LEU A 112 -11.79 3.14 5.07
C LEU A 112 -12.85 4.08 5.62
N VAL A 113 -12.49 5.26 6.11
CA VAL A 113 -13.46 6.27 6.56
C VAL A 113 -14.31 6.76 5.40
N THR A 114 -15.56 7.09 5.71
CA THR A 114 -16.55 7.59 4.74
C THR A 114 -17.22 8.83 5.30
N GLN A 115 -18.04 9.52 4.49
CA GLN A 115 -18.83 10.68 4.93
C GLN A 115 -19.71 10.37 6.13
N THR A 116 -20.21 9.14 6.22
CA THR A 116 -21.15 8.69 7.27
C THR A 116 -20.48 7.87 8.37
N ALA A 117 -19.21 7.49 8.22
CA ALA A 117 -18.51 6.59 9.14
C ALA A 117 -17.07 7.02 9.36
N ALA A 118 -16.86 7.96 10.28
CA ALA A 118 -15.52 8.43 10.67
C ALA A 118 -14.60 7.33 11.22
N GLY A 119 -15.16 6.22 11.71
CA GLY A 119 -14.42 5.03 12.17
C GLY A 119 -14.07 4.03 11.07
N GLY A 120 -14.58 4.22 9.85
CA GLY A 120 -14.45 3.29 8.72
C GLY A 120 -15.63 2.31 8.64
N PHE A 121 -16.13 2.12 7.42
CA PHE A 121 -17.33 1.31 7.16
C PHE A 121 -17.05 -0.21 7.14
N ASP A 122 -15.89 -0.62 6.63
CA ASP A 122 -15.56 -2.03 6.36
C ASP A 122 -14.74 -2.70 7.48
N GLU A 123 -14.39 -1.99 8.55
CA GLU A 123 -13.56 -2.56 9.61
C GLU A 123 -14.38 -3.36 10.63
N ARG A 124 -14.05 -4.62 10.77
CA ARG A 124 -14.62 -5.50 11.81
C ARG A 124 -13.52 -6.29 12.51
N PRO A 125 -13.26 -6.04 13.79
CA PRO A 125 -13.74 -4.93 14.62
C PRO A 125 -13.17 -3.59 14.15
N PRO A 126 -13.86 -2.47 14.34
CA PRO A 126 -13.41 -1.15 13.91
C PRO A 126 -12.17 -0.67 14.67
N THR A 127 -11.89 -1.22 15.82
CA THR A 127 -10.73 -0.93 16.66
C THR A 127 -10.09 -2.21 17.17
N GLY A 128 -8.81 -2.16 17.59
CA GLY A 128 -8.08 -3.27 18.17
C GLY A 128 -6.76 -3.58 17.45
N PHE A 129 -6.38 -4.84 17.47
CA PHE A 129 -5.14 -5.31 16.84
C PHE A 129 -5.46 -6.30 15.72
N ASP A 130 -4.66 -6.28 14.66
CA ASP A 130 -4.69 -7.31 13.63
C ASP A 130 -3.30 -7.89 13.37
N LEU A 131 -3.26 -9.19 13.10
CA LEU A 131 -2.05 -9.87 12.73
C LEU A 131 -1.70 -9.55 11.28
N ARG A 132 -0.59 -8.86 11.05
CA ARG A 132 -0.08 -8.53 9.72
C ARG A 132 0.83 -9.64 9.20
N SER A 133 1.74 -10.13 10.03
CA SER A 133 2.56 -11.30 9.71
C SER A 133 2.86 -12.13 10.94
N SER A 134 3.04 -13.45 10.71
CA SER A 134 3.53 -14.41 11.69
C SER A 134 4.27 -15.50 10.92
N VAL A 135 5.59 -15.45 10.94
CA VAL A 135 6.44 -16.27 10.10
C VAL A 135 7.67 -16.72 10.86
N TRP A 136 8.11 -17.95 10.62
CA TRP A 136 9.48 -18.34 10.94
C TRP A 136 10.33 -18.35 9.66
N PHE A 137 11.63 -18.19 9.82
CA PHE A 137 12.56 -18.17 8.70
C PHE A 137 13.86 -18.88 9.02
N LEU A 138 14.48 -19.36 7.95
CA LEU A 138 15.84 -19.87 7.95
C LEU A 138 16.63 -19.08 6.91
N ARG A 139 17.75 -18.49 7.34
CA ARG A 139 18.58 -17.63 6.51
C ARG A 139 19.98 -18.18 6.39
N ASN A 140 20.54 -18.12 5.18
CA ASN A 140 21.93 -18.43 4.90
C ASN A 140 22.58 -17.30 4.08
N LYS A 141 23.77 -16.85 4.49
CA LYS A 141 24.49 -15.75 3.82
C LYS A 141 24.77 -16.01 2.35
N LYS A 142 24.96 -17.27 1.94
CA LYS A 142 25.29 -17.67 0.57
C LYS A 142 24.05 -18.09 -0.25
N TYR A 143 23.07 -18.72 0.39
CA TYR A 143 21.96 -19.36 -0.29
C TYR A 143 20.64 -18.59 -0.18
N GLY A 144 20.59 -17.51 0.61
CA GLY A 144 19.38 -16.72 0.79
C GLY A 144 18.53 -17.18 1.96
N SER A 145 17.26 -16.79 1.95
CA SER A 145 16.34 -16.99 3.08
C SER A 145 15.06 -17.66 2.64
N GLY A 146 14.61 -18.65 3.42
CA GLY A 146 13.31 -19.27 3.30
C GLY A 146 12.40 -18.84 4.43
N PHE A 147 11.13 -18.57 4.13
CA PHE A 147 10.10 -18.14 5.08
C PHE A 147 8.88 -19.04 4.97
N LEU A 148 8.25 -19.35 6.11
CA LEU A 148 7.03 -20.14 6.16
C LEU A 148 6.08 -19.56 7.22
N GLY A 149 4.83 -19.35 6.83
CA GLY A 149 3.78 -18.82 7.69
C GLY A 149 2.97 -17.71 7.00
N THR A 150 2.41 -16.80 7.78
CA THR A 150 1.69 -15.65 7.29
C THR A 150 2.68 -14.51 7.05
N ALA A 151 2.94 -14.16 5.80
CA ALA A 151 3.85 -13.08 5.41
C ALA A 151 3.36 -12.34 4.16
N PHE A 152 3.99 -11.22 3.85
CA PHE A 152 3.72 -10.48 2.61
C PHE A 152 4.33 -11.20 1.41
N ALA A 153 3.64 -11.12 0.27
CA ALA A 153 4.04 -11.76 -0.98
C ALA A 153 5.39 -11.23 -1.53
N ALA A 154 5.99 -11.93 -2.48
CA ALA A 154 7.23 -11.50 -3.10
C ALA A 154 7.05 -10.18 -3.89
N THR A 155 5.88 -9.95 -4.47
CA THR A 155 5.53 -8.70 -5.17
C THR A 155 4.99 -7.60 -4.27
N ASP A 156 4.97 -7.78 -2.93
CA ASP A 156 4.58 -6.73 -2.00
C ASP A 156 5.39 -5.45 -2.26
N ARG A 157 4.70 -4.31 -2.40
CA ARG A 157 5.29 -2.98 -2.71
C ARG A 157 6.19 -2.91 -3.93
N ILE A 158 6.05 -3.83 -4.88
CA ILE A 158 6.90 -3.84 -6.08
C ILE A 158 6.63 -2.63 -6.99
N ALA A 159 5.43 -2.03 -6.94
CA ALA A 159 5.08 -0.82 -7.67
C ALA A 159 5.41 0.47 -6.89
N SER A 160 6.03 0.38 -5.70
CA SER A 160 6.27 1.52 -4.81
C SER A 160 7.71 1.64 -4.30
N SER A 161 8.71 1.23 -5.10
CA SER A 161 10.12 1.48 -4.75
C SER A 161 10.32 2.97 -4.50
N ASN A 162 10.71 3.34 -3.30
CA ASN A 162 10.82 4.73 -2.87
C ASN A 162 12.11 4.94 -2.08
N VAL A 163 12.95 5.88 -2.55
CA VAL A 163 14.23 6.25 -1.92
C VAL A 163 14.12 7.53 -1.10
N THR A 164 12.89 8.06 -0.92
CA THR A 164 12.62 9.30 -0.19
C THR A 164 11.71 9.06 1.03
N GLN A 165 11.58 10.07 1.89
CA GLN A 165 10.72 9.96 3.07
C GLN A 165 9.22 9.99 2.72
N THR A 166 8.79 10.32 1.48
CA THR A 166 7.38 10.29 1.09
C THR A 166 6.75 8.90 1.25
N GLY A 167 7.54 7.83 1.09
CA GLY A 167 7.07 6.46 1.29
C GLY A 167 6.49 6.16 2.68
N TRP A 168 6.72 7.03 3.67
CA TRP A 168 6.19 6.85 5.02
C TRP A 168 4.78 7.40 5.21
N PHE A 169 4.37 8.39 4.41
CA PHE A 169 3.11 9.10 4.64
C PHE A 169 2.27 9.32 3.38
N ASP A 170 2.86 9.30 2.19
CA ASP A 170 2.19 9.48 0.91
C ASP A 170 2.87 8.64 -0.19
N ALA A 171 2.59 7.32 -0.15
CA ALA A 171 3.12 6.40 -1.14
C ALA A 171 2.49 6.66 -2.50
N TYR A 172 3.34 6.93 -3.48
CA TYR A 172 2.91 7.31 -4.84
C TYR A 172 2.22 6.19 -5.64
N SER A 173 2.16 4.97 -5.11
CA SER A 173 1.50 3.84 -5.76
C SER A 173 0.22 3.38 -5.06
N ALA A 174 -0.12 3.98 -3.93
CA ALA A 174 -1.25 3.60 -3.11
C ALA A 174 -2.03 4.82 -2.58
N PRO A 175 -2.46 5.76 -3.46
CA PRO A 175 -3.18 6.97 -3.03
C PRO A 175 -4.52 6.64 -2.40
N GLU A 176 -5.11 5.47 -2.66
CA GLU A 176 -6.33 5.02 -1.99
C GLU A 176 -6.18 4.95 -0.46
N ASN A 177 -4.97 4.88 0.05
CA ASN A 177 -4.71 4.91 1.48
C ASN A 177 -4.91 6.29 2.10
N ALA A 178 -4.99 7.34 1.30
CA ALA A 178 -5.09 8.73 1.74
C ALA A 178 -6.54 9.27 1.86
N GLY A 179 -7.58 8.43 1.79
CA GLY A 179 -8.97 8.88 2.01
C GLY A 179 -9.96 8.47 0.94
N LEU A 180 -9.59 7.62 0.00
CA LEU A 180 -10.50 7.18 -1.08
C LEU A 180 -11.60 6.21 -0.62
N GLY A 181 -11.80 6.01 0.69
CA GLY A 181 -12.98 5.34 1.25
C GLY A 181 -14.27 6.13 1.08
N MET A 182 -14.19 7.44 0.80
CA MET A 182 -15.33 8.31 0.58
C MET A 182 -16.22 7.80 -0.55
N PHE A 183 -17.54 7.84 -0.33
CA PHE A 183 -18.55 7.45 -1.33
C PHE A 183 -18.62 8.48 -2.45
N LEU A 184 -19.05 8.03 -3.62
CA LEU A 184 -19.25 8.90 -4.77
C LEU A 184 -20.50 9.76 -4.58
N ARG A 185 -20.44 10.97 -5.06
CA ARG A 185 -21.57 11.90 -5.13
C ARG A 185 -21.94 12.12 -6.60
N SER A 186 -23.23 12.12 -6.89
CA SER A 186 -23.73 12.38 -8.25
C SER A 186 -23.73 13.88 -8.54
N SER A 187 -23.05 14.31 -9.58
CA SER A 187 -23.06 15.72 -10.00
C SER A 187 -24.38 16.16 -10.66
N ARG A 188 -25.33 15.21 -10.88
CA ARG A 188 -26.66 15.54 -11.41
C ARG A 188 -27.55 16.22 -10.38
N ASN A 189 -27.49 15.79 -9.13
CA ASN A 189 -28.38 16.24 -8.06
C ASN A 189 -27.67 16.53 -6.74
N GLY A 190 -26.34 16.35 -6.68
CA GLY A 190 -25.55 16.58 -5.48
C GLY A 190 -25.75 15.55 -4.37
N GLU A 191 -26.40 14.41 -4.64
CA GLU A 191 -26.69 13.38 -3.64
C GLU A 191 -25.62 12.29 -3.66
N MET A 192 -25.30 11.77 -2.48
CA MET A 192 -24.36 10.67 -2.31
C MET A 192 -25.02 9.33 -2.71
N THR A 193 -24.27 8.42 -3.33
CA THR A 193 -24.75 7.08 -3.70
C THR A 193 -25.17 6.26 -2.49
N ASP A 194 -26.27 5.52 -2.63
CA ASP A 194 -26.74 4.53 -1.67
C ASP A 194 -26.12 3.14 -1.88
N SER A 195 -25.40 2.94 -3.01
CA SER A 195 -24.91 1.63 -3.46
C SER A 195 -23.50 1.31 -2.95
N LEU A 196 -22.99 2.00 -1.96
CA LEU A 196 -21.66 1.78 -1.37
C LEU A 196 -20.51 1.92 -2.41
N LEU A 197 -20.71 2.70 -3.45
CA LEU A 197 -19.67 3.05 -4.41
C LEU A 197 -18.75 4.11 -3.79
N SER A 198 -17.48 3.76 -3.61
CA SER A 198 -16.44 4.68 -3.14
C SER A 198 -15.34 4.82 -4.19
N TRP A 199 -14.57 5.90 -4.11
CA TRP A 199 -13.41 6.12 -4.97
C TRP A 199 -12.48 4.91 -4.97
N ARG A 200 -12.16 4.35 -3.79
CA ARG A 200 -11.35 3.15 -3.65
C ARG A 200 -11.93 1.94 -4.38
N ARG A 201 -13.25 1.80 -4.40
CA ARG A 201 -13.89 0.66 -5.06
C ARG A 201 -13.92 0.79 -6.57
N ILE A 202 -14.02 2.00 -7.11
CA ILE A 202 -14.00 2.21 -8.56
C ILE A 202 -12.60 2.14 -9.17
N ILE A 203 -11.53 2.41 -8.41
CA ILE A 203 -10.16 2.09 -8.86
C ILE A 203 -9.85 0.59 -8.77
N GLY A 204 -10.68 -0.18 -8.07
CA GLY A 204 -10.61 -1.64 -8.05
C GLY A 204 -9.28 -2.17 -7.54
N ALA A 205 -8.71 -3.12 -8.28
CA ALA A 205 -7.42 -3.73 -7.99
C ALA A 205 -6.24 -2.93 -8.59
N GLY A 206 -6.41 -1.63 -8.80
CA GLY A 206 -5.35 -0.74 -9.25
C GLY A 206 -4.28 -0.50 -8.19
N GLY A 207 -3.32 0.34 -8.51
CA GLY A 207 -2.26 0.74 -7.60
C GLY A 207 -1.27 -0.37 -7.29
N ASP A 208 -0.83 -0.42 -6.07
CA ASP A 208 0.13 -1.40 -5.57
C ASP A 208 -0.51 -2.74 -5.17
N GLN A 209 -1.84 -2.84 -5.31
CA GLN A 209 -2.54 -4.12 -5.15
C GLN A 209 -2.16 -5.07 -6.31
N PRO A 210 -2.15 -6.37 -6.06
CA PRO A 210 -2.44 -7.17 -4.89
C PRO A 210 -1.22 -7.69 -4.23
N GLY A 211 -0.19 -7.89 -4.30
CA GLY A 211 0.86 -8.41 -3.39
C GLY A 211 0.88 -7.63 -2.08
N GLU A 212 0.35 -6.42 -2.08
CA GLU A 212 0.21 -5.58 -0.93
C GLU A 212 -1.13 -5.83 -0.23
N SER A 213 -1.05 -6.54 0.84
CA SER A 213 -2.17 -6.75 1.75
C SER A 213 -1.84 -6.13 3.10
N GLN A 214 -2.81 -5.50 3.73
CA GLN A 214 -2.68 -5.11 5.13
C GLN A 214 -2.50 -6.32 6.06
N ARG A 215 -2.77 -7.52 5.54
CA ARG A 215 -2.53 -8.83 6.17
C ARG A 215 -1.63 -9.64 5.25
N GLY A 216 -0.72 -10.41 5.84
CA GLY A 216 0.06 -11.37 5.11
C GLY A 216 -0.79 -12.53 4.58
N PHE A 217 -0.26 -13.23 3.62
CA PHE A 217 -0.81 -14.47 3.07
C PHE A 217 -0.12 -15.68 3.70
N SER A 218 -0.85 -16.80 3.82
CA SER A 218 -0.25 -18.08 4.19
C SER A 218 0.60 -18.60 3.02
N LEU A 219 1.92 -18.51 3.15
CA LEU A 219 2.83 -18.72 2.03
C LEU A 219 4.13 -19.45 2.44
N MET A 220 4.79 -19.98 1.41
CA MET A 220 6.21 -20.29 1.42
C MET A 220 6.93 -19.31 0.51
N LYS A 221 7.93 -18.59 1.04
CA LYS A 221 8.69 -17.58 0.29
C LYS A 221 10.18 -17.86 0.34
N TYR A 222 10.84 -17.66 -0.78
CA TYR A 222 12.28 -17.62 -0.88
C TYR A 222 12.74 -16.21 -1.29
N VAL A 223 13.85 -15.76 -0.69
CA VAL A 223 14.54 -14.50 -1.03
C VAL A 223 16.02 -14.81 -1.23
N SER A 224 16.55 -14.46 -2.38
CA SER A 224 17.97 -14.66 -2.71
C SER A 224 18.90 -13.78 -1.86
N PRO A 225 20.18 -14.09 -1.77
CA PRO A 225 21.17 -13.10 -1.36
C PRO A 225 21.14 -11.91 -2.32
N THR A 226 21.53 -10.75 -1.82
CA THR A 226 21.72 -9.55 -2.67
C THR A 226 23.02 -9.66 -3.44
N TRP A 227 22.93 -9.56 -4.76
CA TRP A 227 24.08 -9.54 -5.66
C TRP A 227 24.16 -8.20 -6.39
N ASN A 228 25.17 -7.40 -6.06
CA ASN A 228 25.39 -6.07 -6.66
C ASN A 228 24.14 -5.15 -6.65
N GLY A 229 23.35 -5.21 -5.58
CA GLY A 229 22.11 -4.46 -5.43
C GLY A 229 20.86 -5.19 -5.94
N LEU A 230 20.99 -6.32 -6.63
CA LEU A 230 19.87 -7.13 -7.12
C LEU A 230 19.47 -8.20 -6.09
N THR A 231 18.17 -8.33 -5.87
CA THR A 231 17.56 -9.36 -5.02
C THR A 231 16.37 -9.97 -5.74
N PHE A 232 16.31 -11.29 -5.82
CA PHE A 232 15.20 -12.06 -6.35
C PHE A 232 14.34 -12.60 -5.21
N ALA A 233 13.02 -12.61 -5.38
CA ALA A 233 12.10 -13.28 -4.47
C ALA A 233 11.05 -14.05 -5.26
N ALA A 234 10.60 -15.16 -4.69
CA ALA A 234 9.49 -15.96 -5.23
C ALA A 234 8.69 -16.53 -4.09
N ASP A 235 7.39 -16.62 -4.24
CA ASP A 235 6.53 -17.33 -3.29
C ASP A 235 5.39 -18.12 -3.93
N TRP A 236 4.81 -18.95 -3.09
CA TRP A 236 3.61 -19.69 -3.37
C TRP A 236 2.65 -19.52 -2.21
N VAL A 237 1.52 -18.91 -2.50
CA VAL A 237 0.40 -18.70 -1.57
C VAL A 237 -0.56 -19.85 -1.72
N VAL A 238 -0.81 -20.55 -0.61
CA VAL A 238 -1.64 -21.76 -0.64
C VAL A 238 -3.03 -21.47 -1.17
N THR A 239 -3.44 -22.19 -2.23
CA THR A 239 -4.75 -22.12 -2.87
C THR A 239 -5.12 -20.75 -3.45
N ASP A 240 -4.16 -19.84 -3.65
CA ASP A 240 -4.46 -18.49 -4.09
C ASP A 240 -3.65 -18.09 -5.33
N PHE A 241 -2.37 -17.74 -5.20
CA PHE A 241 -1.51 -17.33 -6.30
C PHE A 241 -0.05 -17.75 -6.08
N TRP A 242 0.76 -17.57 -7.08
CA TRP A 242 2.21 -17.54 -6.97
C TRP A 242 2.73 -16.24 -7.58
N ASP A 243 3.85 -15.77 -7.07
CA ASP A 243 4.47 -14.57 -7.60
C ASP A 243 6.00 -14.62 -7.56
N VAL A 244 6.59 -13.74 -8.38
CA VAL A 244 8.04 -13.54 -8.46
C VAL A 244 8.34 -12.06 -8.54
N ALA A 245 9.46 -11.65 -7.94
CA ALA A 245 9.91 -10.27 -7.94
C ALA A 245 11.41 -10.18 -8.09
N LEU A 246 11.88 -9.18 -8.85
CA LEU A 246 13.26 -8.76 -8.91
C LEU A 246 13.34 -7.31 -8.43
N ARG A 247 14.21 -7.05 -7.44
CA ARG A 247 14.43 -5.72 -6.87
C ARG A 247 15.88 -5.31 -7.05
N TYR A 248 16.07 -4.02 -7.25
CA TYR A 248 17.38 -3.38 -7.30
C TYR A 248 17.42 -2.22 -6.30
N ARG A 249 18.48 -2.16 -5.48
CA ARG A 249 18.77 -1.03 -4.60
C ARG A 249 20.25 -0.81 -4.56
N LYS A 250 20.69 0.38 -4.96
CA LYS A 250 22.09 0.73 -4.91
C LYS A 250 22.30 2.24 -5.09
N GLU A 251 23.30 2.75 -4.38
CA GLU A 251 23.88 4.06 -4.69
C GLU A 251 24.93 3.90 -5.81
N VAL A 252 24.78 4.63 -6.90
CA VAL A 252 25.66 4.60 -8.05
C VAL A 252 25.71 5.96 -8.74
N ALA A 253 26.92 6.42 -9.08
CA ALA A 253 27.17 7.66 -9.81
C ALA A 253 26.47 8.91 -9.20
N GLY A 254 26.41 9.01 -7.87
CA GLY A 254 25.75 10.13 -7.17
C GLY A 254 24.23 10.04 -7.06
N PHE A 255 23.65 8.90 -7.46
CA PHE A 255 22.22 8.63 -7.31
C PHE A 255 21.97 7.48 -6.34
N ASP A 256 20.97 7.64 -5.49
CA ASP A 256 20.33 6.54 -4.75
C ASP A 256 19.18 6.02 -5.62
N ILE A 257 19.25 4.75 -6.03
CA ILE A 257 18.32 4.14 -6.98
C ILE A 257 17.63 2.94 -6.33
N GLY A 258 16.31 2.91 -6.40
CA GLY A 258 15.48 1.76 -6.08
C GLY A 258 14.61 1.40 -7.27
N ALA A 259 14.53 0.13 -7.63
CA ALA A 259 13.65 -0.32 -8.70
C ALA A 259 13.11 -1.73 -8.41
N GLY A 260 12.01 -2.07 -9.02
CA GLY A 260 11.44 -3.39 -8.92
C GLY A 260 10.57 -3.74 -10.11
N ILE A 261 10.53 -5.04 -10.43
CA ILE A 261 9.57 -5.62 -11.35
C ILE A 261 9.08 -6.95 -10.79
N GLY A 262 7.80 -7.23 -10.93
CA GLY A 262 7.20 -8.45 -10.41
C GLY A 262 6.04 -8.92 -11.26
N PHE A 263 5.83 -10.21 -11.21
CA PHE A 263 4.74 -10.90 -11.89
C PHE A 263 3.97 -11.78 -10.90
N LEU A 264 2.65 -11.76 -11.00
CA LEU A 264 1.74 -12.54 -10.19
C LEU A 264 0.72 -13.25 -11.08
N GLN A 265 0.44 -14.52 -10.77
CA GLN A 265 -0.53 -15.37 -11.44
C GLN A 265 -1.44 -16.05 -10.44
N LEU A 266 -2.75 -15.92 -10.61
CA LEU A 266 -3.72 -16.69 -9.81
C LEU A 266 -3.64 -18.19 -10.14
N GLN A 267 -3.94 -19.01 -9.11
CA GLN A 267 -4.04 -20.45 -9.22
C GLN A 267 -5.51 -20.86 -9.49
N PRO A 268 -5.75 -22.05 -10.04
CA PRO A 268 -7.09 -22.60 -10.17
C PRO A 268 -7.82 -22.63 -8.83
N GLY A 269 -9.08 -22.18 -8.81
CA GLY A 269 -9.89 -22.15 -7.59
C GLY A 269 -9.61 -20.99 -6.64
N SER A 270 -8.68 -20.09 -6.97
CA SER A 270 -8.46 -18.85 -6.21
C SER A 270 -9.73 -18.01 -6.17
N ARG A 271 -9.96 -17.36 -5.02
CA ARG A 271 -11.06 -16.43 -4.80
C ARG A 271 -10.59 -15.12 -4.18
N THR A 272 -9.32 -14.77 -4.39
CA THR A 272 -8.79 -13.53 -3.82
C THR A 272 -9.31 -12.30 -4.56
N ARG A 273 -10.00 -11.43 -3.83
CA ARG A 273 -10.51 -10.16 -4.35
C ARG A 273 -9.43 -9.10 -4.50
N SER A 274 -8.32 -9.25 -3.79
CA SER A 274 -7.25 -8.26 -3.80
C SER A 274 -6.45 -8.27 -5.10
N VAL A 275 -6.54 -9.39 -5.86
CA VAL A 275 -5.85 -9.50 -7.16
C VAL A 275 -6.80 -9.25 -8.31
N CYS A 276 -7.92 -9.99 -8.32
CA CYS A 276 -8.90 -9.95 -9.37
C CYS A 276 -10.30 -9.98 -8.75
N PRO A 277 -10.97 -8.86 -8.68
CA PRO A 277 -12.29 -8.76 -8.05
C PRO A 277 -13.31 -9.74 -8.61
N ALA A 278 -13.24 -10.08 -9.90
CA ALA A 278 -14.12 -11.04 -10.53
C ALA A 278 -13.96 -12.47 -10.00
N ALA A 279 -12.81 -12.86 -9.48
CA ALA A 279 -12.54 -14.21 -8.99
C ALA A 279 -13.54 -14.68 -7.92
N PHE A 280 -14.10 -13.77 -7.14
CA PHE A 280 -15.08 -14.09 -6.11
C PHE A 280 -16.42 -14.59 -6.67
N PHE A 281 -16.77 -14.23 -7.91
CA PHE A 281 -18.08 -14.47 -8.53
C PHE A 281 -18.04 -15.54 -9.62
N THR A 282 -16.90 -16.14 -9.88
CA THR A 282 -16.77 -17.19 -10.91
C THR A 282 -17.51 -18.45 -10.52
N ARG A 283 -18.11 -19.10 -11.53
CA ARG A 283 -18.70 -20.44 -11.43
C ARG A 283 -17.73 -21.56 -11.80
N GLY A 284 -16.52 -21.25 -12.25
CA GLY A 284 -15.62 -22.21 -12.86
C GLY A 284 -14.19 -22.13 -12.35
N GLU A 285 -13.31 -22.90 -12.96
CA GLU A 285 -11.91 -23.11 -12.59
C GLU A 285 -10.93 -22.11 -13.24
N ASP A 286 -11.43 -21.08 -13.94
CA ASP A 286 -10.63 -20.22 -14.83
C ASP A 286 -9.88 -19.06 -14.11
N ALA A 287 -9.68 -19.19 -12.81
CA ALA A 287 -8.90 -18.21 -12.04
C ALA A 287 -7.48 -17.96 -12.60
N THR A 288 -6.94 -18.94 -13.33
CA THR A 288 -5.63 -18.83 -14.00
C THR A 288 -5.57 -17.78 -15.11
N SER A 289 -6.71 -17.28 -15.57
CA SER A 289 -6.76 -16.19 -16.55
C SER A 289 -6.44 -14.81 -15.94
N CYS A 290 -6.38 -14.69 -14.61
CA CYS A 290 -5.97 -13.45 -13.96
C CYS A 290 -4.47 -13.42 -13.67
N ARG A 291 -3.83 -12.36 -14.13
CA ARG A 291 -2.39 -12.11 -13.95
C ARG A 291 -2.10 -10.62 -13.86
N GLN A 292 -0.96 -10.30 -13.21
CA GLN A 292 -0.50 -8.93 -13.09
C GLN A 292 1.00 -8.83 -13.38
N LEU A 293 1.37 -7.77 -14.09
CA LEU A 293 2.73 -7.31 -14.25
C LEU A 293 2.87 -5.93 -13.62
N ARG A 294 3.81 -5.76 -12.71
CA ARG A 294 3.99 -4.54 -11.93
C ARG A 294 5.44 -4.14 -11.84
N GLY A 295 5.69 -2.86 -11.72
CA GLY A 295 7.04 -2.38 -11.53
C GLY A 295 7.12 -0.94 -11.08
N SER A 296 8.29 -0.56 -10.61
CA SER A 296 8.58 0.80 -10.19
C SER A 296 10.05 1.14 -10.29
N ILE A 297 10.32 2.44 -10.35
CA ILE A 297 11.66 3.00 -10.24
C ILE A 297 11.61 4.28 -9.43
N SER A 298 12.58 4.44 -8.56
CA SER A 298 12.79 5.63 -7.75
C SER A 298 14.27 6.01 -7.83
N ALA A 299 14.57 7.28 -8.05
CA ALA A 299 15.92 7.77 -8.05
C ALA A 299 16.01 9.15 -7.39
N LYS A 300 17.04 9.33 -6.56
CA LYS A 300 17.35 10.61 -5.92
C LYS A 300 18.81 10.96 -6.18
N HIS A 301 19.06 12.14 -6.72
CA HIS A 301 20.41 12.69 -6.85
C HIS A 301 20.90 13.20 -5.48
N LEU A 302 21.98 12.64 -4.98
CA LEU A 302 22.42 12.83 -3.59
C LEU A 302 22.84 14.28 -3.30
N ASP A 303 23.50 14.95 -4.23
CA ASP A 303 24.02 16.30 -4.03
C ASP A 303 22.89 17.36 -4.05
N THR A 304 21.94 17.25 -4.98
CA THR A 304 20.88 18.25 -5.13
C THR A 304 19.64 17.91 -4.33
N GLY A 305 19.42 16.63 -4.01
CA GLY A 305 18.20 16.13 -3.40
C GLY A 305 17.01 16.00 -4.38
N LEU A 306 17.19 16.30 -5.66
CA LEU A 306 16.15 16.11 -6.67
C LEU A 306 15.84 14.62 -6.80
N PHE A 307 14.54 14.28 -6.86
CA PHE A 307 14.10 12.92 -7.00
C PHE A 307 12.91 12.76 -7.94
N PHE A 308 12.76 11.54 -8.44
CA PHE A 308 11.52 11.07 -9.04
C PHE A 308 11.21 9.66 -8.57
N ASN A 309 9.91 9.36 -8.47
CA ASN A 309 9.35 8.04 -8.23
C ASN A 309 8.37 7.76 -9.36
N PHE A 310 8.38 6.56 -9.91
CA PHE A 310 7.45 6.13 -10.94
C PHE A 310 7.03 4.69 -10.68
N GLY A 311 5.73 4.41 -10.82
CA GLY A 311 5.15 3.08 -10.68
C GLY A 311 4.12 2.80 -11.77
N ALA A 312 4.04 1.54 -12.15
CA ALA A 312 3.08 1.06 -13.13
C ALA A 312 2.57 -0.34 -12.78
N ASN A 313 1.32 -0.61 -13.14
CA ASN A 313 0.72 -1.94 -13.06
C ASN A 313 -0.16 -2.18 -14.27
N LEU A 314 -0.11 -3.39 -14.78
CA LEU A 314 -1.03 -3.94 -15.77
C LEU A 314 -1.65 -5.21 -15.18
N THR A 315 -2.97 -5.20 -15.00
CA THR A 315 -3.76 -6.35 -14.61
C THR A 315 -4.52 -6.85 -15.83
N ASN A 316 -4.47 -8.16 -16.09
CA ASN A 316 -5.33 -8.83 -17.04
C ASN A 316 -6.25 -9.77 -16.26
N ASP A 317 -7.52 -9.41 -16.15
CA ASP A 317 -8.55 -10.16 -15.44
C ASP A 317 -9.49 -10.87 -16.43
N GLY A 318 -9.01 -11.93 -17.05
CA GLY A 318 -9.83 -12.74 -17.96
C GLY A 318 -11.02 -13.42 -17.27
N ILE A 319 -11.04 -13.46 -15.93
CA ILE A 319 -12.17 -13.99 -15.15
C ILE A 319 -13.42 -13.13 -15.34
N VAL A 320 -13.25 -11.84 -15.61
CA VAL A 320 -14.35 -10.89 -15.84
C VAL A 320 -15.33 -11.42 -16.86
N GLN A 321 -14.85 -12.01 -17.95
CA GLN A 321 -15.70 -12.54 -19.03
C GLN A 321 -16.40 -13.85 -18.68
N THR A 322 -15.94 -14.56 -17.67
CA THR A 322 -16.54 -15.83 -17.22
C THR A 322 -17.52 -15.65 -16.06
N THR A 323 -17.68 -14.42 -15.54
CA THR A 323 -18.65 -14.14 -14.48
C THR A 323 -20.06 -14.12 -15.05
N VAL A 324 -21.05 -14.53 -14.23
CA VAL A 324 -22.48 -14.55 -14.61
C VAL A 324 -23.00 -13.19 -15.11
N ARG A 325 -22.35 -12.08 -14.70
CA ARG A 325 -22.75 -10.73 -15.08
C ARG A 325 -22.17 -10.24 -16.41
N PHE A 326 -21.04 -10.80 -16.82
CA PHE A 326 -20.25 -10.28 -17.94
C PHE A 326 -20.04 -11.31 -19.06
N GLU A 327 -20.64 -12.49 -18.91
CA GLU A 327 -20.57 -13.55 -19.92
C GLU A 327 -21.01 -12.99 -21.28
N ASP A 328 -20.16 -13.15 -22.31
CA ASP A 328 -20.37 -12.70 -23.69
C ASP A 328 -20.65 -11.20 -23.92
N THR A 329 -20.29 -10.32 -22.98
CA THR A 329 -20.63 -8.89 -23.07
C THR A 329 -19.53 -7.99 -23.62
N GLY A 330 -18.29 -8.52 -23.82
CA GLY A 330 -17.17 -7.74 -24.36
C GLY A 330 -16.60 -6.70 -23.39
N VAL A 331 -16.75 -6.91 -22.08
CA VAL A 331 -16.10 -6.06 -21.08
C VAL A 331 -14.58 -6.12 -21.21
N ASP A 332 -13.89 -5.03 -21.01
CA ASP A 332 -12.43 -5.00 -21.04
C ASP A 332 -11.87 -5.83 -19.89
N GLN A 333 -10.91 -6.69 -20.19
CA GLN A 333 -10.21 -7.53 -19.23
C GLN A 333 -8.99 -6.82 -18.63
N GLN A 334 -8.56 -5.74 -19.26
CA GLN A 334 -7.35 -5.03 -18.86
C GLN A 334 -7.68 -3.83 -17.98
N SER A 335 -6.91 -3.71 -16.92
CA SER A 335 -6.83 -2.49 -16.15
C SER A 335 -5.38 -2.09 -15.95
N TYR A 336 -5.13 -0.81 -15.93
CA TYR A 336 -3.79 -0.29 -15.70
C TYR A 336 -3.78 0.85 -14.69
N PHE A 337 -2.62 1.07 -14.16
CA PHE A 337 -2.31 2.12 -13.23
C PHE A 337 -0.94 2.70 -13.59
N LEU A 338 -0.85 4.00 -13.57
CA LEU A 338 0.38 4.76 -13.68
C LEU A 338 0.46 5.76 -12.53
N SER A 339 1.64 5.96 -11.98
CA SER A 339 1.85 6.94 -10.93
C SER A 339 3.22 7.57 -11.01
N GLY A 340 3.33 8.79 -10.53
CA GLY A 340 4.58 9.49 -10.43
C GLY A 340 4.62 10.51 -9.31
N GLN A 341 5.81 10.70 -8.74
CA GLN A 341 6.14 11.83 -7.88
C GLN A 341 7.46 12.43 -8.35
N ILE A 342 7.54 13.74 -8.32
CA ILE A 342 8.79 14.48 -8.52
C ILE A 342 8.96 15.48 -7.40
N GLY A 343 10.18 15.73 -6.99
CA GLY A 343 10.40 16.68 -5.90
C GLY A 343 11.86 16.88 -5.52
N ILE A 344 12.02 17.51 -4.38
CA ILE A 344 13.33 17.73 -3.76
C ILE A 344 13.27 17.29 -2.29
N GLU A 345 14.24 16.46 -1.88
CA GLU A 345 14.44 16.05 -0.50
C GLU A 345 15.87 16.39 -0.08
N ARG A 346 16.01 17.40 0.76
CA ARG A 346 17.32 17.87 1.22
C ARG A 346 17.24 18.40 2.66
N GLN A 347 18.36 18.40 3.34
CA GLN A 347 18.48 19.05 4.64
C GLN A 347 18.65 20.57 4.45
N PHE A 348 17.56 21.31 4.63
CA PHE A 348 17.56 22.78 4.56
C PHE A 348 17.73 23.44 5.95
N ASN A 349 17.57 22.68 7.02
CA ASN A 349 17.67 23.15 8.38
C ASN A 349 18.29 22.07 9.30
N ALA A 350 18.55 22.42 10.55
CA ALA A 350 19.19 21.53 11.52
C ALA A 350 18.27 20.42 12.07
N LEU A 351 16.97 20.43 11.80
CA LEU A 351 16.03 19.43 12.30
C LEU A 351 16.17 18.08 11.55
N GLY A 352 16.48 18.14 10.26
CA GLY A 352 16.55 16.98 9.37
C GLY A 352 16.20 17.32 7.94
N LYS A 353 15.85 16.31 7.14
CA LYS A 353 15.48 16.49 5.73
C LYS A 353 14.10 17.14 5.60
N SER A 354 13.99 18.13 4.72
CA SER A 354 12.71 18.66 4.25
C SER A 354 12.42 18.10 2.85
N THR A 355 11.17 17.78 2.56
CA THR A 355 10.72 17.29 1.27
C THR A 355 9.60 18.16 0.73
N PHE A 356 9.68 18.50 -0.56
CA PHE A 356 8.63 19.17 -1.33
C PHE A 356 8.40 18.35 -2.59
N TYR A 357 7.15 18.00 -2.90
CA TYR A 357 6.86 17.15 -4.03
C TYR A 357 5.50 17.44 -4.67
N ALA A 358 5.38 17.06 -5.94
CA ALA A 358 4.12 16.93 -6.65
C ALA A 358 3.92 15.49 -7.08
N SER A 359 2.67 15.04 -7.19
CA SER A 359 2.30 13.69 -7.56
C SER A 359 1.15 13.67 -8.55
N TYR A 360 1.12 12.63 -9.38
CA TYR A 360 0.04 12.33 -10.30
C TYR A 360 -0.17 10.83 -10.39
N TYR A 361 -1.45 10.42 -10.45
CA TYR A 361 -1.87 9.03 -10.53
C TYR A 361 -2.99 8.92 -11.55
N SER A 362 -3.00 7.85 -12.33
CA SER A 362 -4.05 7.53 -13.27
C SER A 362 -4.40 6.06 -13.20
N TYR A 363 -5.67 5.77 -13.00
CA TYR A 363 -6.24 4.43 -12.94
C TYR A 363 -7.27 4.27 -14.05
N SER A 364 -7.23 3.18 -14.78
CA SER A 364 -8.21 2.87 -15.81
C SER A 364 -8.61 1.40 -15.78
N GLY A 365 -9.90 1.15 -15.91
CA GLY A 365 -10.45 -0.19 -16.05
C GLY A 365 -10.52 -1.04 -14.78
N GLY A 366 -10.24 -0.47 -13.60
CA GLY A 366 -10.03 -1.25 -12.36
C GLY A 366 -11.26 -1.91 -11.72
N ALA A 367 -12.48 -1.44 -12.03
CA ALA A 367 -13.62 -1.73 -11.17
C ALA A 367 -14.82 -2.47 -11.76
N PRO A 368 -14.85 -2.95 -13.00
CA PRO A 368 -16.11 -3.21 -13.65
C PRO A 368 -16.97 -4.32 -13.05
N THR A 369 -16.48 -5.10 -12.13
CA THR A 369 -16.99 -6.46 -12.10
C THR A 369 -18.05 -6.76 -11.06
N VAL A 370 -18.16 -5.98 -10.01
CA VAL A 370 -18.98 -6.41 -8.86
C VAL A 370 -19.82 -5.30 -8.26
N LEU A 371 -19.58 -4.08 -8.68
CA LEU A 371 -20.27 -2.92 -8.16
C LEU A 371 -21.57 -2.72 -8.93
N THR A 372 -22.68 -2.60 -8.21
CA THR A 372 -24.01 -2.38 -8.78
C THR A 372 -24.67 -1.17 -8.19
N VAL A 373 -25.47 -0.51 -9.03
CA VAL A 373 -26.29 0.64 -8.70
C VAL A 373 -27.75 0.21 -8.85
N GLY A 374 -28.52 0.34 -7.77
CA GLY A 374 -29.93 -0.05 -7.73
C GLY A 374 -30.88 1.01 -8.28
N PRO A 375 -32.20 0.69 -8.36
CA PRO A 375 -33.22 1.67 -8.65
C PRO A 375 -33.26 2.77 -7.59
N GLY A 376 -33.40 4.02 -8.02
CA GLY A 376 -33.48 5.18 -7.12
C GLY A 376 -32.13 5.71 -6.61
N ASP A 377 -31.03 4.99 -6.84
CA ASP A 377 -29.69 5.50 -6.50
C ASP A 377 -29.35 6.76 -7.32
N PRO A 378 -28.74 7.79 -6.72
CA PRO A 378 -28.35 9.03 -7.41
C PRO A 378 -27.45 8.85 -8.63
N LEU A 379 -26.64 7.77 -8.67
CA LEU A 379 -25.81 7.45 -9.82
C LEU A 379 -26.54 6.64 -10.89
N ASN A 380 -27.76 6.13 -10.64
CA ASN A 380 -28.53 5.37 -11.61
C ASN A 380 -28.96 6.27 -12.79
N PRO A 381 -28.52 5.98 -14.04
CA PRO A 381 -28.76 6.87 -15.18
C PRO A 381 -30.24 7.12 -15.51
N THR A 382 -31.10 6.15 -15.18
CA THR A 382 -32.54 6.20 -15.51
C THR A 382 -33.44 6.23 -14.29
N GLY A 383 -32.88 6.09 -13.08
CA GLY A 383 -33.64 5.92 -11.84
C GLY A 383 -34.32 4.55 -11.73
N ALA A 384 -34.21 3.68 -12.73
CA ALA A 384 -34.87 2.41 -12.79
C ALA A 384 -33.92 1.25 -13.20
N GLY A 385 -34.30 0.01 -12.79
CA GLY A 385 -33.48 -1.15 -13.06
C GLY A 385 -32.17 -1.18 -12.26
N ASN A 386 -31.41 -2.26 -12.43
CA ASN A 386 -30.09 -2.41 -11.83
C ASN A 386 -29.02 -2.15 -12.90
N TRP A 387 -27.99 -1.47 -12.50
CA TRP A 387 -26.84 -1.15 -13.33
C TRP A 387 -25.57 -1.69 -12.67
N THR A 388 -24.55 -1.96 -13.46
CA THR A 388 -23.23 -2.36 -12.94
C THR A 388 -22.16 -1.43 -13.50
N VAL A 389 -21.09 -1.22 -12.74
CA VAL A 389 -19.94 -0.46 -13.24
C VAL A 389 -19.38 -1.22 -14.43
N TRP A 390 -19.29 -0.52 -15.56
CA TRP A 390 -18.77 -1.03 -16.80
C TRP A 390 -17.32 -0.63 -17.03
N GLN A 391 -17.04 0.65 -16.80
CA GLN A 391 -15.70 1.23 -16.86
C GLN A 391 -15.60 2.33 -15.81
N SER A 392 -14.40 2.50 -15.30
CA SER A 392 -14.04 3.61 -14.40
C SER A 392 -12.65 4.09 -14.74
N ASP A 393 -12.50 5.40 -14.83
CA ASP A 393 -11.22 6.08 -14.97
C ASP A 393 -11.10 7.09 -13.83
N VAL A 394 -9.94 7.12 -13.16
CA VAL A 394 -9.72 8.00 -12.01
C VAL A 394 -8.34 8.61 -12.12
N ASP A 395 -8.31 9.93 -12.10
CA ASP A 395 -7.09 10.73 -12.06
C ASP A 395 -6.96 11.45 -10.71
N ILE A 396 -5.73 11.42 -10.17
CA ILE A 396 -5.43 12.09 -8.91
C ILE A 396 -4.18 12.93 -9.11
N TRP A 397 -4.26 14.21 -8.82
CA TRP A 397 -3.07 15.05 -8.74
C TRP A 397 -2.95 15.68 -7.35
N GLY A 398 -1.74 15.97 -6.97
CA GLY A 398 -1.51 16.51 -5.64
C GLY A 398 -0.05 16.79 -5.37
N GLY A 399 0.26 16.82 -4.10
CA GLY A 399 1.61 17.04 -3.60
C GLY A 399 1.62 17.37 -2.14
N GLY A 400 2.81 17.65 -1.63
CA GLY A 400 2.93 17.92 -0.21
C GLY A 400 4.30 18.40 0.22
N ILE A 401 4.36 18.63 1.52
CA ILE A 401 5.57 19.02 2.22
C ILE A 401 5.79 18.11 3.43
N ALA A 402 7.04 17.82 3.75
CA ALA A 402 7.38 17.11 4.97
C ALA A 402 8.68 17.62 5.57
N GLN A 403 8.76 17.53 6.91
CA GLN A 403 9.95 17.86 7.68
C GLN A 403 10.32 16.67 8.55
N GLY A 404 11.49 16.11 8.32
CA GLY A 404 12.13 15.16 9.23
C GLY A 404 12.63 15.86 10.49
N ILE A 405 12.46 15.20 11.63
CA ILE A 405 13.00 15.61 12.93
C ILE A 405 13.85 14.44 13.41
N ASP A 406 15.13 14.46 13.03
CA ASP A 406 16.05 13.32 13.21
C ASP A 406 16.22 12.94 14.69
N SER A 407 16.25 13.94 15.59
CA SER A 407 16.37 13.71 17.04
C SER A 407 15.20 12.94 17.66
N ALA A 408 14.03 12.91 16.99
CA ALA A 408 12.82 12.23 17.45
C ALA A 408 12.44 11.02 16.54
N ALA A 409 13.25 10.66 15.54
CA ALA A 409 12.91 9.70 14.49
C ALA A 409 11.52 9.95 13.90
N MET A 410 11.16 11.24 13.70
CA MET A 410 9.83 11.71 13.37
C MET A 410 9.82 12.41 12.02
N ILE A 411 8.72 12.29 11.29
CA ILE A 411 8.40 13.05 10.08
C ILE A 411 7.06 13.72 10.30
N VAL A 412 7.00 15.04 10.20
CA VAL A 412 5.75 15.82 10.15
C VAL A 412 5.45 16.11 8.69
N TYR A 413 4.20 15.97 8.27
CA TYR A 413 3.82 16.10 6.85
C TYR A 413 2.47 16.77 6.66
N LEU A 414 2.29 17.34 5.46
CA LEU A 414 1.02 17.80 4.92
C LEU A 414 0.97 17.39 3.45
N ALA A 415 -0.07 16.64 3.07
CA ALA A 415 -0.29 16.16 1.71
C ALA A 415 -1.70 16.55 1.25
N TYR A 416 -1.81 16.99 0.01
CA TYR A 416 -3.07 17.33 -0.67
C TYR A 416 -3.27 16.43 -1.89
N HIS A 417 -4.49 15.98 -2.11
CA HIS A 417 -4.92 15.25 -3.30
C HIS A 417 -6.25 15.80 -3.80
N HIS A 418 -6.33 16.05 -5.09
CA HIS A 418 -7.54 16.27 -5.84
C HIS A 418 -7.84 15.02 -6.66
N VAL A 419 -9.03 14.49 -6.53
CA VAL A 419 -9.48 13.25 -7.15
C VAL A 419 -10.63 13.54 -8.07
N SER A 420 -10.49 13.21 -9.33
CA SER A 420 -11.53 13.31 -10.35
C SER A 420 -11.69 11.97 -11.09
N GLY A 421 -12.83 11.75 -11.73
CA GLY A 421 -13.01 10.51 -12.45
C GLY A 421 -14.28 10.45 -13.28
N ASP A 422 -14.25 9.49 -14.21
CA ASP A 422 -15.35 9.15 -15.08
C ASP A 422 -15.88 7.74 -14.74
N LEU A 423 -17.18 7.61 -14.68
CA LEU A 423 -17.87 6.37 -14.36
C LEU A 423 -18.91 6.05 -15.45
N THR A 424 -18.75 4.90 -16.08
CA THR A 424 -19.70 4.37 -17.06
C THR A 424 -20.39 3.15 -16.49
N LEU A 425 -21.71 3.12 -16.59
CA LEU A 425 -22.57 2.04 -16.11
C LEU A 425 -23.22 1.31 -17.28
N ARG A 426 -23.48 0.02 -17.10
CA ARG A 426 -24.25 -0.81 -18.04
C ARG A 426 -25.45 -1.44 -17.35
N GLN A 427 -26.60 -1.38 -17.99
CA GLN A 427 -27.82 -1.93 -17.40
C GLN A 427 -27.77 -3.46 -17.36
N LEU A 428 -28.21 -4.02 -16.23
CA LEU A 428 -28.37 -5.45 -16.05
C LEU A 428 -29.72 -5.91 -16.57
N GLN A 429 -29.70 -6.82 -17.52
CA GLN A 429 -30.87 -7.54 -18.02
C GLN A 429 -30.74 -9.02 -17.62
N ASN A 430 -31.69 -9.52 -16.83
CA ASN A 430 -31.62 -10.88 -16.28
C ASN A 430 -30.31 -11.19 -15.54
N ARG A 431 -29.77 -10.21 -14.81
CA ARG A 431 -28.46 -10.25 -14.09
C ARG A 431 -27.23 -10.26 -15.00
N VAL A 432 -27.35 -10.13 -16.30
CA VAL A 432 -26.23 -10.01 -17.25
C VAL A 432 -26.11 -8.56 -17.69
N ALA A 433 -24.89 -8.06 -17.82
CA ALA A 433 -24.59 -6.69 -18.28
C ALA A 433 -24.74 -6.60 -19.81
N SER A 434 -25.98 -6.68 -20.32
CA SER A 434 -26.32 -6.72 -21.76
C SER A 434 -27.17 -5.54 -22.22
N GLY A 435 -27.65 -4.70 -21.30
CA GLY A 435 -28.45 -3.53 -21.60
C GLY A 435 -27.63 -2.33 -22.11
N PRO A 436 -28.26 -1.15 -22.20
CA PRO A 436 -27.60 0.08 -22.62
C PRO A 436 -26.45 0.49 -21.69
N ILE A 437 -25.51 1.24 -22.23
CA ILE A 437 -24.41 1.90 -21.51
C ILE A 437 -24.78 3.35 -21.31
N ALA A 438 -24.48 3.92 -20.17
CA ALA A 438 -24.69 5.32 -19.85
C ALA A 438 -23.66 5.83 -18.85
N ASP A 439 -23.32 7.11 -18.97
CA ASP A 439 -22.43 7.80 -18.04
C ASP A 439 -23.15 8.12 -16.73
N ALA A 440 -22.42 7.99 -15.63
CA ALA A 440 -22.82 8.41 -14.31
C ALA A 440 -21.86 9.50 -13.81
N PRO A 441 -22.18 10.77 -14.08
CA PRO A 441 -21.28 11.86 -13.72
C PRO A 441 -21.19 12.00 -12.18
N ILE A 442 -19.97 12.17 -11.70
CA ILE A 442 -19.61 12.24 -10.28
C ILE A 442 -18.91 13.56 -9.96
N ASP A 443 -19.08 14.04 -8.74
CA ASP A 443 -18.36 15.19 -8.22
C ASP A 443 -16.94 14.80 -7.81
N ASP A 444 -16.03 15.76 -7.88
CA ASP A 444 -14.63 15.59 -7.46
C ASP A 444 -14.50 15.49 -5.93
N LEU A 445 -13.36 14.98 -5.48
CA LEU A 445 -13.03 14.86 -4.06
C LEU A 445 -11.70 15.55 -3.77
N ASP A 446 -11.70 16.46 -2.80
CA ASP A 446 -10.51 17.10 -2.26
C ASP A 446 -10.14 16.49 -0.91
N LEU A 447 -8.87 16.18 -0.72
CA LEU A 447 -8.32 15.58 0.48
C LEU A 447 -7.10 16.34 0.96
N LEU A 448 -7.05 16.69 2.25
CA LEU A 448 -5.88 17.25 2.90
C LEU A 448 -5.54 16.41 4.13
N LEU A 449 -4.34 15.84 4.15
CA LEU A 449 -3.87 14.94 5.20
C LEU A 449 -2.65 15.55 5.90
N GLY A 450 -2.82 15.99 7.15
CA GLY A 450 -1.74 16.56 7.97
C GLY A 450 -1.46 15.70 9.20
N GLY A 451 -0.22 15.26 9.38
CA GLY A 451 0.09 14.33 10.47
C GLY A 451 1.57 14.14 10.76
N ALA A 452 1.86 13.08 11.52
CA ALA A 452 3.23 12.71 11.85
C ALA A 452 3.42 11.21 11.93
N VAL A 453 4.61 10.77 11.47
CA VAL A 453 5.14 9.41 11.67
C VAL A 453 6.25 9.46 12.71
N ILE A 454 6.16 8.64 13.75
CA ILE A 454 7.23 8.42 14.73
C ILE A 454 7.61 6.95 14.69
N ARG A 455 8.91 6.66 14.60
CA ARG A 455 9.45 5.30 14.52
C ARG A 455 10.28 4.95 15.75
N PHE A 456 10.21 3.71 16.20
CA PHE A 456 10.97 3.22 17.36
C PHE A 456 11.45 1.78 17.16
#